data_264d322e5d8c800e36f5d3377aee8ac2
#
_entry.id   264d322e5d8c800e36f5d3377aee8ac2
#
_cell.length_a   1.000
_cell.length_b   1.000
_cell.length_c   1.000
_cell.angle_alpha   90.00
_cell.angle_beta   90.00
_cell.angle_gamma   90.00
#
_symmetry.space_group_name_H-M   'P 1'
#
loop_
_entity.id
_entity.type
_entity.pdbx_description
1 polymer ?
#
loop_
_entity_poly.entity_id
_entity_poly.type
_entity_poly.pdbx_seq_one_letter_code
_entity_poly.pdbx_strand_id
1 'polypeptide(L)'
;TAMGTPPAPPYANLFFAIHEEAFLDNFLETLRLYLRFIDDVIGVWLPLADEQTDQQRWQEFQATMNSYHGMQWEFSNRSNTVDYMDLTISIQGTRIVTTLYEKLLNLYLYIPPHSAHPPGVLNGLIYGCIHRFFTLCSDRSDAEQKTKTFYQRLLNRGYKPDHIKPLIHKALNKVVVAQQQSQPQQPPNQSQQEQEKSNNIFLHLQYHPNDPP
;
A
#
# COMPACT_ATOMS: atom_id res chain seq x y z
N THR A 1 -25.61 0.93 2.39
CA THR A 1 -25.27 -0.46 2.81
C THR A 1 -24.79 -0.47 4.25
N ALA A 2 -25.19 -1.48 5.03
CA ALA A 2 -24.75 -1.60 6.42
C ALA A 2 -23.24 -1.90 6.46
N MET A 3 -22.48 -1.18 7.30
CA MET A 3 -21.07 -1.46 7.53
C MET A 3 -20.89 -2.91 7.99
N GLY A 4 -19.85 -3.59 7.48
CA GLY A 4 -19.51 -4.95 7.85
C GLY A 4 -20.27 -6.05 7.09
N THR A 5 -21.13 -5.70 6.15
CA THR A 5 -21.75 -6.70 5.27
C THR A 5 -20.83 -7.03 4.08
N PRO A 6 -20.73 -8.29 3.64
CA PRO A 6 -19.84 -8.68 2.54
C PRO A 6 -20.02 -7.90 1.23
N PRO A 7 -21.24 -7.49 0.81
CA PRO A 7 -21.43 -6.74 -0.44
C PRO A 7 -21.09 -5.24 -0.32
N ALA A 8 -20.83 -4.69 0.88
CA ALA A 8 -20.62 -3.26 1.03
C ALA A 8 -19.37 -2.73 0.31
N PRO A 9 -18.17 -3.35 0.40
CA PRO A 9 -16.99 -2.86 -0.32
C PRO A 9 -17.14 -2.90 -1.85
N PRO A 10 -17.60 -4.01 -2.49
CA PRO A 10 -17.79 -4.01 -3.94
C PRO A 10 -18.86 -3.03 -4.39
N TYR A 11 -19.94 -2.82 -3.60
CA TYR A 11 -20.95 -1.82 -3.92
C TYR A 11 -20.39 -0.39 -3.88
N ALA A 12 -19.61 -0.05 -2.85
CA ALA A 12 -18.94 1.25 -2.75
C ALA A 12 -17.99 1.47 -3.95
N ASN A 13 -17.21 0.45 -4.31
CA ASN A 13 -16.31 0.53 -5.46
C ASN A 13 -17.06 0.79 -6.77
N LEU A 14 -18.15 0.09 -7.01
CA LEU A 14 -18.97 0.29 -8.22
C LEU A 14 -19.62 1.67 -8.24
N PHE A 15 -20.13 2.15 -7.10
CA PHE A 15 -20.74 3.46 -6.97
C PHE A 15 -19.77 4.59 -7.36
N PHE A 16 -18.53 4.55 -6.87
CA PHE A 16 -17.53 5.54 -7.23
C PHE A 16 -16.98 5.37 -8.65
N ALA A 17 -16.85 4.12 -9.15
CA ALA A 17 -16.34 3.87 -10.49
C ALA A 17 -17.17 4.57 -11.59
N ILE A 18 -18.50 4.62 -11.44
CA ILE A 18 -19.40 5.33 -12.37
C ILE A 18 -19.07 6.82 -12.44
N HIS A 19 -18.77 7.43 -11.29
CA HIS A 19 -18.37 8.83 -11.24
C HIS A 19 -16.99 9.05 -11.85
N GLU A 20 -16.04 8.17 -11.50
CA GLU A 20 -14.66 8.22 -11.96
C GLU A 20 -14.56 8.13 -13.48
N GLU A 21 -15.29 7.22 -14.13
CA GLU A 21 -15.37 7.12 -15.59
C GLU A 21 -15.86 8.44 -16.25
N ALA A 22 -16.74 9.17 -15.58
CA ALA A 22 -17.32 10.38 -16.15
C ALA A 22 -16.33 11.58 -16.14
N PHE A 23 -15.36 11.61 -15.23
CA PHE A 23 -14.54 12.81 -15.07
C PHE A 23 -13.03 12.61 -15.24
N LEU A 24 -12.48 11.40 -15.01
CA LEU A 24 -11.02 11.20 -15.02
C LEU A 24 -10.38 11.58 -16.35
N ASP A 25 -11.03 11.30 -17.45
CA ASP A 25 -10.54 11.64 -18.79
C ASP A 25 -10.35 13.16 -18.98
N ASN A 26 -11.08 13.99 -18.26
CA ASN A 26 -10.94 15.44 -18.34
C ASN A 26 -9.63 15.95 -17.70
N PHE A 27 -8.96 15.12 -16.89
CA PHE A 27 -7.77 15.52 -16.13
C PHE A 27 -6.49 14.76 -16.54
N LEU A 28 -6.50 13.98 -17.62
CA LEU A 28 -5.36 13.17 -18.09
C LEU A 28 -4.08 13.97 -18.34
N GLU A 29 -4.18 15.27 -18.61
CA GLU A 29 -3.02 16.15 -18.80
C GLU A 29 -2.25 16.37 -17.50
N THR A 30 -2.93 16.49 -16.37
CA THR A 30 -2.37 16.79 -15.06
C THR A 30 -2.36 15.61 -14.11
N LEU A 31 -3.39 14.76 -14.14
CA LEU A 31 -3.54 13.58 -13.29
C LEU A 31 -2.94 12.35 -14.00
N ARG A 32 -1.70 11.98 -13.65
CA ARG A 32 -0.95 10.87 -14.27
C ARG A 32 -1.22 9.50 -13.65
N LEU A 33 -1.66 9.49 -12.41
CA LEU A 33 -2.07 8.29 -11.68
C LEU A 33 -3.25 8.66 -10.79
N TYR A 34 -4.22 7.77 -10.74
CA TYR A 34 -5.34 7.83 -9.81
C TYR A 34 -5.60 6.40 -9.32
N LEU A 35 -5.49 6.19 -8.03
CA LEU A 35 -5.79 4.90 -7.39
C LEU A 35 -6.71 5.15 -6.21
N ARG A 36 -7.79 4.40 -6.13
CA ARG A 36 -8.73 4.45 -5.02
C ARG A 36 -8.85 3.08 -4.34
N PHE A 37 -8.82 3.09 -3.03
CA PHE A 37 -9.18 1.95 -2.20
C PHE A 37 -10.34 2.34 -1.29
N ILE A 38 -11.56 2.00 -1.71
CA ILE A 38 -12.85 2.34 -1.06
C ILE A 38 -13.00 3.87 -0.91
N ASP A 39 -12.59 4.43 0.23
CA ASP A 39 -12.68 5.83 0.62
C ASP A 39 -11.33 6.58 0.59
N ASP A 40 -10.23 5.86 0.45
CA ASP A 40 -8.89 6.44 0.34
C ASP A 40 -8.47 6.59 -1.13
N VAL A 41 -7.97 7.77 -1.50
CA VAL A 41 -7.46 8.06 -2.85
C VAL A 41 -6.02 8.55 -2.79
N ILE A 42 -5.19 8.08 -3.71
CA ILE A 42 -3.89 8.65 -4.03
C ILE A 42 -3.81 8.97 -5.52
N GLY A 43 -3.22 10.10 -5.85
CA GLY A 43 -2.97 10.51 -7.23
C GLY A 43 -1.58 11.11 -7.42
N VAL A 44 -1.10 11.07 -8.66
CA VAL A 44 0.11 11.79 -9.08
C VAL A 44 -0.33 12.93 -9.98
N TRP A 45 -0.11 14.15 -9.49
CA TRP A 45 -0.41 15.38 -10.21
C TRP A 45 0.84 15.94 -10.85
N LEU A 46 0.81 16.17 -12.17
CA LEU A 46 1.84 16.85 -12.92
C LEU A 46 1.45 18.32 -13.02
N PRO A 47 2.19 19.24 -12.34
CA PRO A 47 1.85 20.66 -12.38
C PRO A 47 1.98 21.24 -13.79
N LEU A 48 1.10 22.16 -14.13
CA LEU A 48 1.22 22.96 -15.36
C LEU A 48 2.32 24.01 -15.20
N ALA A 49 2.83 24.50 -16.34
CA ALA A 49 3.92 25.48 -16.35
C ALA A 49 3.53 26.84 -15.73
N ASP A 50 2.26 27.23 -15.89
CA ASP A 50 1.70 28.42 -15.28
C ASP A 50 1.03 28.07 -13.95
N GLU A 51 1.53 28.62 -12.85
CA GLU A 51 1.07 28.32 -11.49
C GLU A 51 -0.40 28.68 -11.28
N GLN A 52 -0.90 29.78 -11.87
CA GLN A 52 -2.27 30.21 -11.72
C GLN A 52 -3.23 29.24 -12.42
N THR A 53 -2.89 28.83 -13.63
CA THR A 53 -3.64 27.83 -14.39
C THR A 53 -3.63 26.47 -13.69
N ASP A 54 -2.48 26.06 -13.13
CA ASP A 54 -2.35 24.83 -12.36
C ASP A 54 -3.25 24.83 -11.12
N GLN A 55 -3.26 25.94 -10.39
CA GLN A 55 -4.12 26.09 -9.21
C GLN A 55 -5.61 26.09 -9.57
N GLN A 56 -6.01 26.73 -10.65
CA GLN A 56 -7.39 26.70 -11.14
C GLN A 56 -7.80 25.28 -11.53
N ARG A 57 -6.92 24.56 -12.24
CA ARG A 57 -7.15 23.17 -12.65
C ARG A 57 -7.28 22.22 -11.44
N TRP A 58 -6.47 22.43 -10.41
CA TRP A 58 -6.57 21.70 -9.16
C TRP A 58 -7.88 21.94 -8.43
N GLN A 59 -8.35 23.21 -8.36
CA GLN A 59 -9.64 23.56 -7.77
C GLN A 59 -10.81 22.94 -8.55
N GLU A 60 -10.74 22.93 -9.87
CA GLU A 60 -11.72 22.27 -10.72
C GLU A 60 -11.81 20.76 -10.46
N PHE A 61 -10.65 20.10 -10.32
CA PHE A 61 -10.58 18.68 -9.93
C PHE A 61 -11.25 18.44 -8.57
N GLN A 62 -10.91 19.24 -7.56
CA GLN A 62 -11.52 19.12 -6.23
C GLN A 62 -13.04 19.34 -6.26
N ALA A 63 -13.50 20.34 -6.99
CA ALA A 63 -14.92 20.62 -7.15
C ALA A 63 -15.65 19.47 -7.85
N THR A 64 -15.05 18.90 -8.88
CA THR A 64 -15.60 17.75 -9.59
C THR A 64 -15.72 16.52 -8.69
N MET A 65 -14.67 16.20 -7.93
CA MET A 65 -14.69 15.12 -6.95
C MET A 65 -15.81 15.28 -5.91
N ASN A 66 -16.04 16.52 -5.44
CA ASN A 66 -17.07 16.84 -4.44
C ASN A 66 -18.46 17.04 -5.01
N SER A 67 -18.66 16.96 -6.33
CA SER A 67 -19.97 17.14 -6.97
C SER A 67 -20.86 15.91 -6.92
N TYR A 68 -20.32 14.74 -6.52
CA TYR A 68 -21.02 13.47 -6.66
C TYR A 68 -21.87 13.14 -5.43
N HIS A 69 -23.19 13.15 -5.60
CA HIS A 69 -24.19 12.72 -4.60
C HIS A 69 -24.00 13.29 -3.18
N GLY A 70 -23.47 14.52 -3.05
CA GLY A 70 -23.23 15.16 -1.75
C GLY A 70 -22.07 14.57 -0.96
N MET A 71 -21.25 13.71 -1.58
CA MET A 71 -20.01 13.22 -0.98
C MET A 71 -19.00 14.36 -0.86
N GLN A 72 -18.23 14.33 0.22
CA GLN A 72 -17.17 15.32 0.47
C GLN A 72 -15.86 14.60 0.62
N TRP A 73 -14.86 15.02 -0.15
CA TRP A 73 -13.49 14.54 -0.08
C TRP A 73 -12.63 15.56 0.66
N GLU A 74 -11.83 15.09 1.58
CA GLU A 74 -10.79 15.88 2.21
C GLU A 74 -9.49 15.74 1.42
N PHE A 75 -8.93 16.86 0.98
CA PHE A 75 -7.72 16.88 0.16
C PHE A 75 -6.53 17.32 1.01
N SER A 76 -5.51 16.48 1.07
CA SER A 76 -4.22 16.87 1.62
C SER A 76 -3.47 17.81 0.65
N ASN A 77 -2.51 18.56 1.17
CA ASN A 77 -1.65 19.39 0.33
C ASN A 77 -0.85 18.53 -0.65
N ARG A 78 -0.75 18.98 -1.90
CA ARG A 78 0.14 18.35 -2.90
C ARG A 78 1.58 18.43 -2.41
N SER A 79 2.27 17.30 -2.35
CA SER A 79 3.62 17.18 -1.83
C SER A 79 4.36 16.03 -2.50
N ASN A 80 5.70 16.11 -2.51
CA ASN A 80 6.54 15.00 -2.93
C ASN A 80 6.60 13.86 -1.89
N THR A 81 5.99 14.05 -0.72
CA THR A 81 5.87 13.03 0.32
C THR A 81 4.44 13.03 0.85
N VAL A 82 3.79 11.87 0.79
CA VAL A 82 2.40 11.68 1.24
C VAL A 82 2.27 10.37 1.98
N ASP A 83 1.35 10.35 2.95
CA ASP A 83 0.93 9.13 3.61
C ASP A 83 -0.33 8.59 2.92
N TYR A 84 -0.30 7.31 2.57
CA TYR A 84 -1.43 6.62 1.96
C TYR A 84 -1.55 5.22 2.54
N MET A 85 -2.67 4.93 3.18
CA MET A 85 -2.93 3.66 3.89
C MET A 85 -1.81 3.34 4.90
N ASP A 86 -1.01 2.31 4.62
CA ASP A 86 0.09 1.84 5.45
C ASP A 86 1.47 2.34 4.98
N LEU A 87 1.52 3.24 4.02
CA LEU A 87 2.75 3.70 3.38
C LEU A 87 2.94 5.21 3.54
N THR A 88 4.18 5.61 3.81
CA THR A 88 4.70 6.93 3.45
C THR A 88 5.40 6.78 2.11
N ILE A 89 4.94 7.50 1.11
CA ILE A 89 5.44 7.45 -0.27
C ILE A 89 6.14 8.77 -0.56
N SER A 90 7.39 8.71 -1.01
CA SER A 90 8.21 9.88 -1.32
C SER A 90 8.79 9.81 -2.73
N ILE A 91 8.81 10.94 -3.44
CA ILE A 91 9.50 11.09 -4.72
C ILE A 91 10.89 11.68 -4.43
N GLN A 92 11.93 10.92 -4.71
CA GLN A 92 13.33 11.31 -4.53
C GLN A 92 14.06 11.31 -5.89
N GLY A 93 14.18 12.48 -6.50
CA GLY A 93 14.67 12.59 -7.87
C GLY A 93 13.75 11.86 -8.85
N THR A 94 14.25 10.81 -9.48
CA THR A 94 13.48 9.95 -10.42
C THR A 94 12.95 8.65 -9.79
N ARG A 95 13.14 8.49 -8.49
CA ARG A 95 12.78 7.26 -7.77
C ARG A 95 11.61 7.49 -6.82
N ILE A 96 10.67 6.56 -6.79
CA ILE A 96 9.65 6.47 -5.75
C ILE A 96 10.20 5.61 -4.62
N VAL A 97 10.20 6.14 -3.41
CA VAL A 97 10.61 5.45 -2.18
C VAL A 97 9.41 5.29 -1.26
N THR A 98 9.24 4.08 -0.75
CA THR A 98 8.16 3.77 0.20
C THR A 98 8.75 3.31 1.52
N THR A 99 8.11 3.70 2.61
CA THR A 99 8.37 3.19 3.95
C THR A 99 7.07 2.94 4.70
N LEU A 100 7.10 2.11 5.73
CA LEU A 100 5.91 1.84 6.54
C LEU A 100 5.49 3.10 7.30
N TYR A 101 4.25 3.56 7.04
CA TYR A 101 3.63 4.63 7.83
C TYR A 101 3.28 4.16 9.23
N GLU A 102 3.65 4.94 10.22
CA GLU A 102 3.36 4.68 11.63
C GLU A 102 2.55 5.83 12.22
N LYS A 103 1.29 5.57 12.55
CA LYS A 103 0.41 6.58 13.17
C LYS A 103 1.01 7.08 14.47
N LEU A 104 1.08 8.39 14.65
CA LEU A 104 1.68 9.06 15.83
C LEU A 104 1.05 8.61 17.15
N LEU A 105 -0.25 8.35 17.17
CA LEU A 105 -1.00 7.95 18.37
C LEU A 105 -1.06 6.43 18.58
N ASN A 106 -0.37 5.64 17.77
CA ASN A 106 -0.35 4.18 17.92
C ASN A 106 0.55 3.79 19.10
N LEU A 107 -0.04 3.22 20.13
CA LEU A 107 0.68 2.75 21.32
C LEU A 107 1.48 1.45 21.09
N TYR A 108 1.31 0.78 19.97
CA TYR A 108 1.97 -0.50 19.64
C TYR A 108 1.90 -1.55 20.76
N LEU A 109 0.72 -1.68 21.38
CA LEU A 109 0.47 -2.61 22.46
C LEU A 109 0.31 -4.04 21.93
N TYR A 110 1.43 -4.64 21.61
CA TYR A 110 1.46 -6.07 21.20
C TYR A 110 1.00 -6.99 22.35
N ILE A 111 0.61 -8.22 22.01
CA ILE A 111 0.21 -9.25 22.95
C ILE A 111 1.29 -9.42 24.03
N PRO A 112 0.96 -9.34 25.33
CA PRO A 112 1.95 -9.54 26.38
C PRO A 112 2.32 -11.03 26.56
N PRO A 113 3.51 -11.36 27.11
CA PRO A 113 3.99 -12.73 27.20
C PRO A 113 3.16 -13.63 28.12
N HIS A 114 2.39 -13.06 29.05
CA HIS A 114 1.51 -13.78 29.99
C HIS A 114 0.06 -13.89 29.49
N SER A 115 -0.22 -13.52 28.27
CA SER A 115 -1.56 -13.58 27.69
C SER A 115 -1.91 -15.02 27.31
N ALA A 116 -3.13 -15.44 27.61
CA ALA A 116 -3.65 -16.79 27.31
C ALA A 116 -4.03 -16.92 25.81
N HIS A 117 -3.06 -16.76 24.92
CA HIS A 117 -3.24 -16.97 23.48
C HIS A 117 -2.81 -18.38 23.06
N PRO A 118 -3.39 -18.93 21.98
CA PRO A 118 -2.96 -20.21 21.44
C PRO A 118 -1.46 -20.23 21.09
N PRO A 119 -0.80 -21.38 21.18
CA PRO A 119 0.57 -21.56 20.73
C PRO A 119 0.74 -21.12 19.26
N GLY A 120 1.83 -20.43 18.95
CA GLY A 120 2.13 -19.96 17.58
C GLY A 120 1.68 -18.55 17.23
N VAL A 121 0.78 -17.93 18.01
CA VAL A 121 0.31 -16.55 17.75
C VAL A 121 1.48 -15.56 17.76
N LEU A 122 2.42 -15.68 18.71
CA LEU A 122 3.62 -14.83 18.74
C LEU A 122 4.49 -15.04 17.50
N ASN A 123 4.67 -16.28 17.05
CA ASN A 123 5.45 -16.58 15.85
C ASN A 123 4.80 -15.96 14.61
N GLY A 124 3.48 -16.06 14.50
CA GLY A 124 2.68 -15.43 13.43
C GLY A 124 2.80 -13.91 13.45
N LEU A 125 2.69 -13.29 14.63
CA LEU A 125 2.86 -11.85 14.81
C LEU A 125 4.26 -11.39 14.36
N ILE A 126 5.31 -12.05 14.85
CA ILE A 126 6.70 -11.67 14.52
C ILE A 126 6.95 -11.83 13.01
N TYR A 127 6.55 -12.97 12.43
CA TYR A 127 6.70 -13.19 10.99
C TYR A 127 5.91 -12.18 10.16
N GLY A 128 4.64 -11.94 10.50
CA GLY A 128 3.78 -11.00 9.79
C GLY A 128 4.32 -9.57 9.82
N CYS A 129 4.77 -9.08 10.99
CA CYS A 129 5.37 -7.76 11.11
C CYS A 129 6.66 -7.63 10.28
N ILE A 130 7.58 -8.58 10.38
CA ILE A 130 8.84 -8.53 9.64
C ILE A 130 8.59 -8.65 8.13
N HIS A 131 7.74 -9.58 7.71
CA HIS A 131 7.33 -9.70 6.30
C HIS A 131 6.78 -8.37 5.77
N ARG A 132 5.89 -7.73 6.53
CA ARG A 132 5.32 -6.43 6.18
C ARG A 132 6.39 -5.33 6.04
N PHE A 133 7.36 -5.25 6.95
CA PHE A 133 8.45 -4.27 6.86
C PHE A 133 9.25 -4.44 5.58
N PHE A 134 9.65 -5.67 5.25
CA PHE A 134 10.43 -5.97 4.05
C PHE A 134 9.63 -5.93 2.75
N THR A 135 8.30 -5.94 2.81
CA THR A 135 7.43 -5.78 1.64
C THR A 135 7.13 -4.32 1.36
N LEU A 136 6.92 -3.51 2.42
CA LEU A 136 6.45 -2.14 2.28
C LEU A 136 7.58 -1.10 2.20
N CYS A 137 8.77 -1.38 2.73
CA CYS A 137 9.92 -0.49 2.64
C CYS A 137 10.69 -0.77 1.35
N SER A 138 10.90 0.26 0.52
CA SER A 138 11.74 0.17 -0.69
C SER A 138 13.19 -0.08 -0.35
N ASP A 139 13.68 0.51 0.75
CA ASP A 139 15.05 0.38 1.18
C ASP A 139 15.17 -0.64 2.31
N ARG A 140 16.09 -1.57 2.14
CA ARG A 140 16.35 -2.65 3.12
C ARG A 140 16.77 -2.10 4.48
N SER A 141 17.55 -1.02 4.51
CA SER A 141 17.96 -0.35 5.74
C SER A 141 16.76 0.11 6.58
N ASP A 142 15.71 0.62 5.94
CA ASP A 142 14.48 1.03 6.62
C ASP A 142 13.75 -0.16 7.22
N ALA A 143 13.62 -1.25 6.47
CA ALA A 143 13.00 -2.48 6.96
C ALA A 143 13.76 -3.06 8.18
N GLU A 144 15.10 -3.02 8.13
CA GLU A 144 15.95 -3.43 9.24
C GLU A 144 15.78 -2.51 10.46
N GLN A 145 15.68 -1.20 10.25
CA GLN A 145 15.43 -0.23 11.33
C GLN A 145 14.05 -0.43 11.96
N LYS A 146 13.00 -0.65 11.14
CA LYS A 146 11.65 -1.01 11.63
C LYS A 146 11.68 -2.31 12.44
N THR A 147 12.45 -3.30 12.00
CA THR A 147 12.64 -4.57 12.74
C THR A 147 13.31 -4.35 14.10
N LYS A 148 14.33 -3.48 14.19
CA LYS A 148 14.98 -3.13 15.47
C LYS A 148 14.00 -2.43 16.41
N THR A 149 13.23 -1.48 15.90
CA THR A 149 12.19 -0.77 16.67
C THR A 149 11.12 -1.76 17.17
N PHE A 150 10.67 -2.67 16.32
CA PHE A 150 9.72 -3.71 16.70
C PHE A 150 10.27 -4.63 17.80
N TYR A 151 11.53 -5.06 17.69
CA TYR A 151 12.19 -5.83 18.73
C TYR A 151 12.18 -5.08 20.06
N GLN A 152 12.55 -3.80 20.07
CA GLN A 152 12.53 -2.97 21.29
C GLN A 152 11.10 -2.84 21.89
N ARG A 153 10.08 -2.70 21.05
CA ARG A 153 8.68 -2.68 21.49
C ARG A 153 8.27 -3.99 22.17
N LEU A 154 8.72 -5.13 21.66
CA LEU A 154 8.48 -6.43 22.29
C LEU A 154 9.18 -6.56 23.65
N LEU A 155 10.44 -6.07 23.79
CA LEU A 155 11.14 -6.02 25.08
C LEU A 155 10.37 -5.15 26.09
N ASN A 156 9.93 -3.96 25.67
CA ASN A 156 9.15 -3.06 26.51
C ASN A 156 7.79 -3.68 26.92
N ARG A 157 7.29 -4.64 26.13
CA ARG A 157 6.06 -5.41 26.42
C ARG A 157 6.28 -6.54 27.43
N GLY A 158 7.55 -6.80 27.81
CA GLY A 158 7.93 -7.80 28.82
C GLY A 158 8.45 -9.11 28.27
N TYR A 159 8.68 -9.21 26.96
CA TYR A 159 9.31 -10.42 26.37
C TYR A 159 10.81 -10.47 26.74
N LYS A 160 11.31 -11.70 27.02
CA LYS A 160 12.74 -11.92 27.26
C LYS A 160 13.51 -11.98 25.96
N PRO A 161 14.73 -11.38 25.87
CA PRO A 161 15.57 -11.42 24.68
C PRO A 161 15.78 -12.82 24.13
N ASP A 162 16.09 -13.79 25.01
CA ASP A 162 16.41 -15.17 24.63
C ASP A 162 15.20 -15.90 24.00
N HIS A 163 13.98 -15.44 24.30
CA HIS A 163 12.78 -16.00 23.70
C HIS A 163 12.49 -15.41 22.31
N ILE A 164 12.64 -14.10 22.13
CA ILE A 164 12.23 -13.44 20.88
C ILE A 164 13.31 -13.36 19.81
N LYS A 165 14.62 -13.28 20.19
CA LYS A 165 15.72 -13.27 19.22
C LYS A 165 15.69 -14.43 18.22
N PRO A 166 15.57 -15.72 18.65
CA PRO A 166 15.50 -16.83 17.72
C PRO A 166 14.30 -16.76 16.77
N LEU A 167 13.16 -16.24 17.24
CA LEU A 167 11.94 -16.10 16.43
C LEU A 167 12.12 -15.03 15.35
N ILE A 168 12.73 -13.90 15.70
CA ILE A 168 13.06 -12.82 14.76
C ILE A 168 14.05 -13.31 13.71
N HIS A 169 15.14 -14.00 14.10
CA HIS A 169 16.10 -14.57 13.16
C HIS A 169 15.44 -15.57 12.20
N LYS A 170 14.57 -16.44 12.73
CA LYS A 170 13.81 -17.39 11.90
C LYS A 170 12.90 -16.68 10.90
N ALA A 171 12.22 -15.60 11.32
CA ALA A 171 11.35 -14.80 10.45
C ALA A 171 12.15 -14.07 9.37
N LEU A 172 13.27 -13.43 9.72
CA LEU A 172 14.17 -12.76 8.78
C LEU A 172 14.68 -13.74 7.70
N ASN A 173 15.15 -14.92 8.09
CA ASN A 173 15.62 -15.93 7.15
C ASN A 173 14.51 -16.35 6.17
N LYS A 174 13.29 -16.55 6.65
CA LYS A 174 12.14 -16.88 5.77
C LYS A 174 11.82 -15.77 4.77
N VAL A 175 11.84 -14.52 5.22
CA VAL A 175 11.54 -13.36 4.36
C VAL A 175 12.63 -13.20 3.30
N VAL A 176 13.91 -13.30 3.66
CA VAL A 176 15.02 -13.21 2.71
C VAL A 176 14.96 -14.32 1.65
N VAL A 177 14.69 -15.56 2.06
CA VAL A 177 14.54 -16.68 1.12
C VAL A 177 13.36 -16.47 0.18
N ALA A 178 12.21 -16.00 0.69
CA ALA A 178 11.05 -15.72 -0.13
C ALA A 178 11.31 -14.61 -1.17
N GLN A 179 12.03 -13.55 -0.80
CA GLN A 179 12.38 -12.47 -1.73
C GLN A 179 13.36 -12.95 -2.83
N GLN A 180 14.30 -13.83 -2.51
CA GLN A 180 15.22 -14.41 -3.50
C GLN A 180 14.49 -15.30 -4.52
N GLN A 181 13.47 -16.03 -4.08
CA GLN A 181 12.66 -16.88 -4.96
C GLN A 181 11.67 -16.07 -5.84
N SER A 182 11.30 -14.87 -5.43
CA SER A 182 10.39 -13.99 -6.16
C SER A 182 11.07 -13.14 -7.23
N GLN A 183 12.42 -13.14 -7.32
CA GLN A 183 13.11 -12.51 -8.43
C GLN A 183 12.98 -13.43 -9.67
N PRO A 184 12.46 -12.90 -10.80
CA PRO A 184 12.39 -13.69 -12.03
C PRO A 184 13.81 -14.14 -12.39
N GLN A 185 14.04 -15.45 -12.43
CA GLN A 185 15.25 -16.03 -12.98
C GLN A 185 15.34 -15.55 -14.44
N GLN A 186 16.40 -14.83 -14.77
CA GLN A 186 16.68 -14.53 -16.17
C GLN A 186 16.79 -15.85 -16.93
N PRO A 187 16.01 -16.07 -17.98
CA PRO A 187 16.19 -17.25 -18.81
C PRO A 187 17.58 -17.20 -19.45
N PRO A 188 18.23 -18.37 -19.65
CA PRO A 188 19.51 -18.44 -20.34
C PRO A 188 19.35 -17.86 -21.76
N ASN A 189 20.33 -17.07 -22.17
CA ASN A 189 20.45 -16.41 -23.47
C ASN A 189 19.91 -17.27 -24.61
N GLN A 190 18.79 -16.89 -25.18
CA GLN A 190 18.41 -17.24 -26.54
C GLN A 190 18.12 -15.94 -27.31
N SER A 191 18.88 -15.84 -28.40
CA SER A 191 18.88 -14.79 -29.39
C SER A 191 17.50 -14.32 -29.83
N GLN A 192 17.35 -13.00 -29.86
CA GLN A 192 16.60 -12.15 -30.80
C GLN A 192 15.28 -12.73 -31.37
N GLN A 193 14.17 -12.31 -30.77
CA GLN A 193 12.98 -11.89 -31.49
C GLN A 193 12.29 -10.76 -30.70
N GLU A 194 12.38 -9.57 -31.26
CA GLU A 194 11.63 -8.40 -30.85
C GLU A 194 10.13 -8.70 -31.00
N GLN A 195 9.44 -8.80 -29.87
CA GLN A 195 7.99 -8.61 -29.82
C GLN A 195 7.72 -7.52 -28.78
N GLU A 196 7.17 -6.41 -29.25
CA GLU A 196 6.57 -5.36 -28.45
C GLU A 196 5.62 -5.98 -27.42
N LYS A 197 6.05 -6.05 -26.16
CA LYS A 197 5.14 -6.37 -25.05
C LYS A 197 4.44 -5.10 -24.65
N SER A 198 3.17 -4.99 -25.01
CA SER A 198 2.29 -3.97 -24.45
C SER A 198 2.26 -4.09 -22.93
N ASN A 199 2.50 -2.99 -22.23
CA ASN A 199 2.39 -2.89 -20.76
C ASN A 199 0.92 -2.85 -20.35
N ASN A 200 0.19 -3.94 -20.56
CA ASN A 200 -1.17 -4.08 -20.07
C ASN A 200 -1.14 -4.82 -18.75
N ILE A 201 -1.54 -4.13 -17.69
CA ILE A 201 -1.83 -4.77 -16.41
C ILE A 201 -3.16 -5.49 -16.56
N PHE A 202 -3.12 -6.82 -16.67
CA PHE A 202 -4.32 -7.64 -16.71
C PHE A 202 -4.80 -7.90 -15.28
N LEU A 203 -5.98 -7.40 -14.94
CA LEU A 203 -6.73 -7.86 -13.78
C LEU A 203 -7.34 -9.22 -14.16
N HIS A 204 -6.77 -10.30 -13.65
CA HIS A 204 -7.36 -11.64 -13.81
C HIS A 204 -8.53 -11.78 -12.85
N LEU A 205 -9.74 -11.49 -13.32
CA LEU A 205 -10.96 -11.93 -12.67
C LEU A 205 -11.21 -13.38 -13.14
N GLN A 206 -10.94 -14.36 -12.29
CA GLN A 206 -11.38 -15.73 -12.54
C GLN A 206 -12.90 -15.81 -12.28
N TYR A 207 -13.67 -15.81 -13.36
CA TYR A 207 -15.06 -16.22 -13.33
C TYR A 207 -15.12 -17.76 -13.35
N HIS A 208 -15.66 -18.36 -12.31
CA HIS A 208 -15.94 -19.79 -12.30
C HIS A 208 -17.38 -20.00 -12.77
N PRO A 209 -17.63 -20.84 -13.81
CA PRO A 209 -18.98 -21.00 -14.38
C PRO A 209 -19.98 -21.67 -13.42
N ASN A 210 -19.59 -22.04 -12.22
CA ASN A 210 -20.43 -22.64 -11.18
C ASN A 210 -20.74 -21.70 -10.00
N ASP A 211 -20.36 -20.42 -10.08
CA ASP A 211 -20.79 -19.46 -9.06
C ASP A 211 -22.26 -19.10 -9.30
N PRO A 212 -23.13 -19.15 -8.28
CA PRO A 212 -24.54 -18.83 -8.44
C PRO A 212 -24.71 -17.34 -8.80
N PRO A 213 -25.78 -17.01 -9.58
CA PRO A 213 -26.03 -15.65 -10.07
C PRO A 213 -26.31 -14.64 -8.96
#